data_6690bfceb5293ceaad00d40f0ef2d48d
#
_entry.id   6690bfceb5293ceaad00d40f0ef2d48d
#
_cell.length_a   1.000
_cell.length_b   1.000
_cell.length_c   1.000
_cell.angle_alpha   90.00
_cell.angle_beta   90.00
_cell.angle_gamma   90.00
#
_symmetry.space_group_name_H-M   'P 1'
#
loop_
_entity.id
_entity.type
_entity.pdbx_description
1 polymer ?
#
loop_
_entity_poly.entity_id
_entity_poly.type
_entity_poly.pdbx_seq_one_letter_code
_entity_poly.pdbx_strand_id
1 'polypeptide(L)'
;MPLTPAIVQELLRILGADGLVTTPEGRMVYEADMHTFYKGAPDAVALPRTTAQVQAVVKLCRRESLAVVPRGSGTGLIGGAMAPKGGVMVSVNRMDGVLEVDLPNRCAVVQPGLINLWLTKAIGDRGYFFAPDPSSQMVSSIGGNVATNAGGPHCLKYGVTTNHVLGLEMVTGTGDLVRLGGRAPDRPGYDLTGTAVGSEGTFGLVTAITVRLLHAPEAVKTALATFASITEASEAVSEIIAAGIVPAALEMLDAAIISAINASLGKIYPDAADAVLLIELDGPRAEVEAQAERVAAICRRRGAVSLSVAADEAERALLWKGRKEAAGAVGRLTASYLLQDAVVPRSKLPQIMREMEAIAARHRVTIANVFHAGDGNLHPLICYDDRNADELERAKRANEELLNACIALGGSVTGEHGVGLDKAKNLPLQYGDADLNFMFRLRRVFDPDGIMNPDKLLPSHPACGEGFRPKRPVLPAGAWI
;
A
#
# COMPACT_ATOMS: atom_id res chain seq x y z
N MET A 1 -11.74 -15.49 22.21
CA MET A 1 -11.99 -15.76 23.65
C MET A 1 -11.13 -14.78 24.44
N PRO A 2 -11.62 -14.17 25.52
CA PRO A 2 -10.79 -13.27 26.32
C PRO A 2 -9.56 -14.01 26.86
N LEU A 3 -8.42 -13.31 26.92
CA LEU A 3 -7.17 -13.86 27.42
C LEU A 3 -7.31 -14.25 28.90
N THR A 4 -6.85 -15.46 29.26
CA THR A 4 -6.83 -15.86 30.65
C THR A 4 -5.76 -15.09 31.43
N PRO A 5 -5.91 -14.93 32.77
CA PRO A 5 -4.87 -14.29 33.59
C PRO A 5 -3.48 -14.93 33.42
N ALA A 6 -3.42 -16.27 33.23
CA ALA A 6 -2.16 -16.99 33.03
C ALA A 6 -1.47 -16.57 31.73
N ILE A 7 -2.22 -16.43 30.62
CA ILE A 7 -1.70 -15.95 29.34
C ILE A 7 -1.19 -14.51 29.46
N VAL A 8 -1.95 -13.64 30.13
CA VAL A 8 -1.54 -12.24 30.37
C VAL A 8 -0.24 -12.18 31.15
N GLN A 9 -0.10 -12.98 32.23
CA GLN A 9 1.12 -13.03 33.00
C GLN A 9 2.33 -13.57 32.22
N GLU A 10 2.10 -14.51 31.30
CA GLU A 10 3.18 -15.01 30.44
C GLU A 10 3.60 -13.97 29.40
N LEU A 11 2.64 -13.24 28.77
CA LEU A 11 2.93 -12.12 27.90
C LEU A 11 3.71 -11.01 28.62
N LEU A 12 3.36 -10.70 29.87
CA LEU A 12 4.09 -9.72 30.68
C LEU A 12 5.53 -10.20 30.98
N ARG A 13 5.75 -11.50 31.23
CA ARG A 13 7.11 -12.04 31.41
C ARG A 13 7.97 -11.96 30.15
N ILE A 14 7.35 -12.12 28.95
CA ILE A 14 8.04 -12.03 27.66
C ILE A 14 8.39 -10.58 27.33
N LEU A 15 7.44 -9.66 27.53
CA LEU A 15 7.49 -8.30 26.99
C LEU A 15 7.94 -7.26 28.01
N GLY A 16 7.83 -7.54 29.28
CA GLY A 16 7.95 -6.55 30.36
C GLY A 16 6.64 -5.78 30.58
N ALA A 17 6.58 -5.04 31.69
CA ALA A 17 5.36 -4.35 32.11
C ALA A 17 4.89 -3.27 31.11
N ASP A 18 5.83 -2.59 30.46
CA ASP A 18 5.55 -1.57 29.44
C ASP A 18 5.30 -2.14 28.03
N GLY A 19 5.55 -3.44 27.84
CA GLY A 19 5.44 -4.11 26.55
C GLY A 19 4.06 -4.69 26.23
N LEU A 20 3.08 -4.61 27.13
CA LEU A 20 1.76 -5.21 26.96
C LEU A 20 0.65 -4.22 27.31
N VAL A 21 -0.29 -4.01 26.38
CA VAL A 21 -1.50 -3.19 26.58
C VAL A 21 -2.72 -4.11 26.66
N THR A 22 -3.41 -4.06 27.81
CA THR A 22 -4.61 -4.89 28.08
C THR A 22 -5.83 -4.08 28.50
N THR A 23 -5.63 -2.80 28.87
CA THR A 23 -6.75 -1.95 29.28
C THR A 23 -7.66 -1.61 28.10
N PRO A 24 -8.99 -1.51 28.29
CA PRO A 24 -9.90 -1.16 27.22
C PRO A 24 -9.51 0.14 26.51
N GLU A 25 -9.17 1.18 27.27
CA GLU A 25 -8.79 2.51 26.77
C GLU A 25 -7.51 2.45 25.95
N GLY A 26 -6.51 1.70 26.40
CA GLY A 26 -5.25 1.51 25.68
C GLY A 26 -5.44 0.75 24.36
N ARG A 27 -6.41 -0.18 24.31
CA ARG A 27 -6.68 -0.97 23.09
C ARG A 27 -7.50 -0.21 22.05
N MET A 28 -8.26 0.82 22.45
CA MET A 28 -9.09 1.63 21.53
C MET A 28 -8.28 2.22 20.36
N VAL A 29 -7.04 2.66 20.60
CA VAL A 29 -6.17 3.23 19.54
C VAL A 29 -5.73 2.19 18.50
N TYR A 30 -5.98 0.93 18.75
CA TYR A 30 -5.62 -0.19 17.87
C TYR A 30 -6.84 -0.87 17.23
N GLU A 31 -8.06 -0.42 17.50
CA GLU A 31 -9.30 -1.04 16.99
C GLU A 31 -9.56 -0.76 15.50
N ALA A 32 -8.87 0.23 14.92
CA ALA A 32 -9.00 0.62 13.53
C ALA A 32 -7.62 0.87 12.90
N ASP A 33 -7.54 0.81 11.59
CA ASP A 33 -6.52 1.45 10.76
C ASP A 33 -7.14 2.69 10.07
N MET A 34 -6.61 3.15 8.94
CA MET A 34 -7.24 4.26 8.23
C MET A 34 -8.51 3.87 7.45
N HIS A 35 -8.86 2.59 7.42
CA HIS A 35 -10.14 2.12 6.88
C HIS A 35 -11.25 2.29 7.91
N THR A 36 -12.06 3.32 7.74
CA THR A 36 -13.01 3.78 8.78
C THR A 36 -14.28 2.93 8.90
N PHE A 37 -14.57 2.05 7.94
CA PHE A 37 -15.79 1.23 7.93
C PHE A 37 -15.77 0.04 8.87
N TYR A 38 -14.57 -0.45 9.19
CA TYR A 38 -14.40 -1.61 10.05
C TYR A 38 -13.77 -1.22 11.37
N LYS A 39 -14.15 -1.91 12.40
CA LYS A 39 -13.52 -1.82 13.73
C LYS A 39 -13.35 -3.23 14.28
N GLY A 40 -12.25 -3.45 14.99
CA GLY A 40 -11.99 -4.74 15.61
C GLY A 40 -10.93 -4.61 16.69
N ALA A 41 -11.37 -4.62 17.96
CA ALA A 41 -10.47 -4.49 19.09
C ALA A 41 -9.72 -5.80 19.34
N PRO A 42 -8.37 -5.77 19.47
CA PRO A 42 -7.59 -6.93 19.94
C PRO A 42 -7.89 -7.24 21.42
N ASP A 43 -7.67 -8.49 21.84
CA ASP A 43 -7.76 -8.87 23.25
C ASP A 43 -6.58 -8.30 24.06
N ALA A 44 -5.40 -8.18 23.44
CA ALA A 44 -4.23 -7.47 23.96
C ALA A 44 -3.35 -6.95 22.82
N VAL A 45 -2.50 -5.94 23.12
CA VAL A 45 -1.48 -5.46 22.19
C VAL A 45 -0.10 -5.71 22.77
N ALA A 46 0.69 -6.53 22.09
CA ALA A 46 2.08 -6.79 22.37
C ALA A 46 2.96 -5.78 21.65
N LEU A 47 3.92 -5.19 22.34
CA LEU A 47 4.85 -4.17 21.86
C LEU A 47 6.30 -4.67 21.98
N PRO A 48 6.72 -5.67 21.19
CA PRO A 48 8.06 -6.23 21.27
C PRO A 48 9.13 -5.22 20.85
N ARG A 49 10.35 -5.41 21.37
CA ARG A 49 11.56 -4.65 20.99
C ARG A 49 12.57 -5.51 20.25
N THR A 50 12.41 -6.84 20.29
CA THR A 50 13.37 -7.79 19.72
C THR A 50 12.69 -8.92 18.98
N THR A 51 13.39 -9.52 18.00
CA THR A 51 12.97 -10.73 17.31
C THR A 51 12.65 -11.88 18.28
N ALA A 52 13.45 -12.03 19.35
CA ALA A 52 13.23 -13.08 20.35
C ALA A 52 11.89 -12.91 21.08
N GLN A 53 11.49 -11.66 21.39
CA GLN A 53 10.18 -11.40 21.99
C GLN A 53 9.05 -11.71 21.00
N VAL A 54 9.19 -11.36 19.71
CA VAL A 54 8.22 -11.72 18.67
C VAL A 54 8.06 -13.23 18.59
N GLN A 55 9.16 -14.00 18.54
CA GLN A 55 9.12 -15.46 18.51
C GLN A 55 8.40 -16.04 19.75
N ALA A 56 8.71 -15.54 20.94
CA ALA A 56 8.08 -16.02 22.17
C ALA A 56 6.57 -15.74 22.19
N VAL A 57 6.13 -14.56 21.73
CA VAL A 57 4.70 -14.21 21.62
C VAL A 57 4.00 -15.10 20.62
N VAL A 58 4.57 -15.31 19.42
CA VAL A 58 3.94 -16.18 18.40
C VAL A 58 3.84 -17.62 18.88
N LYS A 59 4.90 -18.16 19.51
CA LYS A 59 4.89 -19.53 20.10
C LYS A 59 3.83 -19.67 21.18
N LEU A 60 3.67 -18.66 22.04
CA LEU A 60 2.60 -18.62 23.04
C LEU A 60 1.23 -18.63 22.38
N CYS A 61 1.00 -17.74 21.43
CA CYS A 61 -0.29 -17.65 20.71
C CYS A 61 -0.62 -18.95 19.99
N ARG A 62 0.36 -19.57 19.35
CA ARG A 62 0.20 -20.88 18.70
C ARG A 62 -0.21 -21.97 19.67
N ARG A 63 0.47 -22.06 20.81
CA ARG A 63 0.17 -23.05 21.87
C ARG A 63 -1.24 -22.89 22.41
N GLU A 64 -1.70 -21.64 22.58
CA GLU A 64 -3.01 -21.30 23.11
C GLU A 64 -4.10 -21.13 22.03
N SER A 65 -3.77 -21.41 20.75
CA SER A 65 -4.67 -21.24 19.60
C SER A 65 -5.26 -19.83 19.50
N LEU A 66 -4.46 -18.81 19.81
CA LEU A 66 -4.84 -17.41 19.71
C LEU A 66 -4.44 -16.82 18.36
N ALA A 67 -5.30 -15.98 17.78
CA ALA A 67 -4.95 -15.24 16.60
C ALA A 67 -3.82 -14.23 16.88
N VAL A 68 -2.89 -14.10 15.93
CA VAL A 68 -1.83 -13.09 15.92
C VAL A 68 -2.12 -12.08 14.82
N VAL A 69 -2.28 -10.82 15.17
CA VAL A 69 -2.55 -9.74 14.22
C VAL A 69 -1.34 -8.82 14.13
N PRO A 70 -0.53 -8.93 13.06
CA PRO A 70 0.59 -8.03 12.83
C PRO A 70 0.13 -6.59 12.60
N ARG A 71 0.84 -5.61 13.18
CA ARG A 71 0.57 -4.20 12.97
C ARG A 71 1.86 -3.39 12.89
N GLY A 72 2.02 -2.64 11.79
CA GLY A 72 2.96 -1.54 11.69
C GLY A 72 2.36 -0.26 12.29
N SER A 73 2.44 0.85 11.56
CA SER A 73 1.88 2.14 12.01
C SER A 73 0.35 2.24 11.91
N GLY A 74 -0.33 1.28 11.28
CA GLY A 74 -1.78 1.29 11.13
C GLY A 74 -2.31 2.32 10.11
N THR A 75 -1.49 2.66 9.12
CA THR A 75 -1.82 3.60 8.04
C THR A 75 -2.46 2.92 6.82
N GLY A 76 -2.76 1.63 6.91
CA GLY A 76 -3.40 0.86 5.83
C GLY A 76 -4.84 1.27 5.60
N LEU A 77 -5.32 1.07 4.37
CA LEU A 77 -6.65 1.48 3.90
C LEU A 77 -7.57 0.28 3.59
N ILE A 78 -7.22 -0.92 4.10
CA ILE A 78 -7.85 -2.18 3.72
C ILE A 78 -8.30 -3.04 4.92
N GLY A 79 -8.21 -2.50 6.14
CA GLY A 79 -8.50 -3.26 7.36
C GLY A 79 -7.45 -4.34 7.69
N GLY A 80 -6.26 -4.26 7.08
CA GLY A 80 -5.21 -5.27 7.21
C GLY A 80 -4.62 -5.40 8.62
N ALA A 81 -4.59 -4.30 9.38
CA ALA A 81 -4.01 -4.21 10.72
C ALA A 81 -5.06 -4.24 11.85
N MET A 82 -6.27 -4.73 11.58
CA MET A 82 -7.36 -4.79 12.57
C MET A 82 -7.59 -6.22 13.08
N ALA A 83 -8.18 -6.34 14.26
CA ALA A 83 -8.46 -7.60 14.93
C ALA A 83 -9.98 -7.85 15.10
N PRO A 84 -10.75 -8.08 14.02
CA PRO A 84 -12.21 -8.20 14.10
C PRO A 84 -12.68 -9.40 14.93
N LYS A 85 -11.85 -10.40 15.11
CA LYS A 85 -12.11 -11.60 15.93
C LYS A 85 -11.31 -11.63 17.24
N GLY A 86 -10.73 -10.47 17.67
CA GLY A 86 -9.85 -10.42 18.81
C GLY A 86 -8.46 -11.00 18.53
N GLY A 87 -7.84 -11.61 19.52
CA GLY A 87 -6.49 -12.16 19.48
C GLY A 87 -5.43 -11.19 19.98
N VAL A 88 -4.16 -11.55 19.85
CA VAL A 88 -3.03 -10.74 20.26
C VAL A 88 -2.52 -9.95 19.06
N MET A 89 -2.68 -8.64 19.12
CA MET A 89 -2.06 -7.75 18.14
C MET A 89 -0.57 -7.57 18.48
N VAL A 90 0.30 -7.74 17.50
CA VAL A 90 1.73 -7.53 17.67
C VAL A 90 2.15 -6.30 16.87
N SER A 91 2.33 -5.18 17.59
CA SER A 91 2.75 -3.91 17.00
C SER A 91 4.26 -3.78 17.03
N VAL A 92 4.87 -3.62 15.86
CA VAL A 92 6.33 -3.51 15.70
C VAL A 92 6.86 -2.09 15.88
N ASN A 93 6.05 -1.15 16.31
CA ASN A 93 6.42 0.28 16.40
C ASN A 93 7.61 0.56 17.34
N ARG A 94 7.95 -0.36 18.24
CA ARG A 94 9.14 -0.27 19.10
C ARG A 94 10.39 -0.91 18.51
N MET A 95 10.29 -1.50 17.33
CA MET A 95 11.39 -2.04 16.55
C MET A 95 11.65 -1.06 15.38
N ASP A 96 12.22 0.10 15.68
CA ASP A 96 12.31 1.27 14.78
C ASP A 96 13.73 1.71 14.44
N GLY A 97 14.72 0.86 14.75
CA GLY A 97 16.13 1.16 14.52
C GLY A 97 16.59 0.94 13.08
N VAL A 98 17.57 1.74 12.66
CA VAL A 98 18.47 1.44 11.54
C VAL A 98 19.61 0.59 12.11
N LEU A 99 19.66 -0.70 11.77
CA LEU A 99 20.62 -1.64 12.32
C LEU A 99 21.99 -1.53 11.66
N GLU A 100 22.01 -1.27 10.35
CA GLU A 100 23.22 -1.15 9.56
C GLU A 100 22.97 -0.31 8.30
N VAL A 101 23.98 0.45 7.87
CA VAL A 101 24.02 1.15 6.57
C VAL A 101 25.30 0.75 5.85
N ASP A 102 25.14 0.05 4.73
CA ASP A 102 26.23 -0.46 3.89
C ASP A 102 26.20 0.26 2.53
N LEU A 103 26.78 1.45 2.47
CA LEU A 103 26.79 2.27 1.25
C LEU A 103 27.60 1.65 0.10
N PRO A 104 28.76 0.99 0.33
CA PRO A 104 29.46 0.29 -0.74
C PRO A 104 28.59 -0.73 -1.48
N ASN A 105 27.74 -1.45 -0.75
CA ASN A 105 26.79 -2.41 -1.31
C ASN A 105 25.39 -1.81 -1.58
N ARG A 106 25.23 -0.50 -1.36
CA ARG A 106 23.98 0.24 -1.57
C ARG A 106 22.78 -0.43 -0.90
N CYS A 107 22.92 -0.78 0.37
CA CYS A 107 21.84 -1.37 1.15
C CYS A 107 21.88 -0.90 2.61
N ALA A 108 20.77 -1.11 3.31
CA ALA A 108 20.65 -0.92 4.74
C ALA A 108 19.85 -2.08 5.34
N VAL A 109 20.14 -2.40 6.62
CA VAL A 109 19.33 -3.33 7.42
C VAL A 109 18.57 -2.50 8.44
N VAL A 110 17.24 -2.62 8.42
CA VAL A 110 16.35 -1.83 9.27
C VAL A 110 15.35 -2.72 10.01
N GLN A 111 14.86 -2.22 11.12
CA GLN A 111 13.76 -2.83 11.85
C GLN A 111 12.40 -2.44 11.23
N PRO A 112 11.36 -3.30 11.34
CA PRO A 112 10.10 -3.13 10.63
C PRO A 112 9.28 -1.92 11.08
N GLY A 113 9.45 -1.41 12.29
CA GLY A 113 8.77 -0.23 12.83
C GLY A 113 9.38 1.09 12.39
N LEU A 114 10.54 1.08 11.73
CA LEU A 114 11.17 2.30 11.24
C LEU A 114 10.23 3.03 10.25
N ILE A 115 10.00 4.32 10.49
CA ILE A 115 9.20 5.15 9.59
C ILE A 115 9.92 5.29 8.26
N ASN A 116 9.19 5.09 7.16
CA ASN A 116 9.73 5.05 5.80
C ASN A 116 10.66 6.24 5.50
N LEU A 117 10.17 7.48 5.67
CA LEU A 117 10.93 8.69 5.37
C LEU A 117 12.18 8.86 6.25
N TRP A 118 12.21 8.28 7.44
CA TRP A 118 13.36 8.46 8.34
C TRP A 118 14.61 7.74 7.84
N LEU A 119 14.46 6.65 7.09
CA LEU A 119 15.62 6.05 6.44
C LEU A 119 16.25 7.00 5.44
N THR A 120 15.48 7.60 4.54
CA THR A 120 15.98 8.59 3.59
C THR A 120 16.64 9.78 4.31
N LYS A 121 16.02 10.27 5.39
CA LYS A 121 16.61 11.37 6.20
C LYS A 121 17.94 10.98 6.84
N ALA A 122 18.10 9.73 7.25
CA ALA A 122 19.31 9.22 7.90
C ALA A 122 20.51 9.05 6.95
N ILE A 123 20.26 8.99 5.64
CA ILE A 123 21.30 8.71 4.62
C ILE A 123 21.40 9.82 3.56
N GLY A 124 20.49 10.79 3.58
CA GLY A 124 20.38 11.83 2.54
C GLY A 124 21.61 12.73 2.43
N ASP A 125 22.28 13.04 3.54
CA ASP A 125 23.53 13.78 3.58
C ASP A 125 24.70 13.08 2.88
N ARG A 126 24.56 11.76 2.64
CA ARG A 126 25.53 10.93 1.92
C ARG A 126 25.14 10.74 0.45
N GLY A 127 24.09 11.42 -0.05
CA GLY A 127 23.64 11.35 -1.44
C GLY A 127 22.84 10.07 -1.78
N TYR A 128 22.21 9.44 -0.79
CA TYR A 128 21.37 8.24 -0.99
C TYR A 128 19.93 8.45 -0.51
N PHE A 129 19.02 7.64 -1.03
CA PHE A 129 17.63 7.63 -0.59
C PHE A 129 17.02 6.22 -0.70
N PHE A 130 15.92 6.01 0.03
CA PHE A 130 15.05 4.84 -0.08
C PHE A 130 13.88 5.20 -0.97
N ALA A 131 13.74 4.53 -2.12
CA ALA A 131 12.86 4.98 -3.19
C ALA A 131 11.35 4.77 -2.95
N PRO A 132 10.86 3.69 -2.32
CA PRO A 132 9.43 3.54 -2.05
C PRO A 132 8.89 4.71 -1.22
N ASP A 133 7.93 5.44 -1.78
CA ASP A 133 7.43 6.69 -1.18
C ASP A 133 5.89 6.75 -1.13
N PRO A 134 5.23 5.80 -0.46
CA PRO A 134 3.78 5.87 -0.31
C PRO A 134 3.35 7.24 0.23
N SER A 135 2.15 7.69 -0.10
CA SER A 135 1.63 8.98 0.38
C SER A 135 1.70 9.11 1.90
N SER A 136 1.67 7.99 2.61
CA SER A 136 1.84 7.88 4.06
C SER A 136 3.30 7.82 4.55
N GLN A 137 4.31 8.00 3.70
CA GLN A 137 5.74 7.79 4.05
C GLN A 137 6.23 8.53 5.32
N MET A 138 5.56 9.63 5.69
CA MET A 138 5.90 10.39 6.91
C MET A 138 5.51 9.67 8.21
N VAL A 139 4.64 8.68 8.14
CA VAL A 139 4.05 7.98 9.29
C VAL A 139 3.97 6.46 9.11
N SER A 140 4.03 5.94 7.89
CA SER A 140 4.03 4.50 7.63
C SER A 140 5.37 3.86 7.98
N SER A 141 5.32 2.65 8.51
CA SER A 141 6.52 1.86 8.82
C SER A 141 6.98 1.03 7.61
N ILE A 142 8.29 0.81 7.47
CA ILE A 142 8.86 -0.01 6.38
C ILE A 142 8.30 -1.44 6.43
N GLY A 143 8.10 -2.02 7.63
CA GLY A 143 7.46 -3.34 7.77
C GLY A 143 6.00 -3.36 7.29
N GLY A 144 5.27 -2.26 7.47
CA GLY A 144 3.94 -2.08 6.88
C GLY A 144 3.99 -2.01 5.36
N ASN A 145 4.96 -1.25 4.81
CA ASN A 145 5.16 -1.16 3.37
C ASN A 145 5.53 -2.53 2.76
N VAL A 146 6.36 -3.33 3.44
CA VAL A 146 6.67 -4.71 3.04
C VAL A 146 5.41 -5.59 3.07
N ALA A 147 4.59 -5.47 4.12
CA ALA A 147 3.40 -6.31 4.27
C ALA A 147 2.39 -6.11 3.14
N THR A 148 2.18 -4.88 2.67
CA THR A 148 1.22 -4.56 1.59
C THR A 148 1.87 -4.44 0.22
N ASN A 149 3.20 -4.57 0.11
CA ASN A 149 3.95 -4.21 -1.09
C ASN A 149 3.64 -2.78 -1.55
N ALA A 150 3.65 -1.83 -0.61
CA ALA A 150 3.22 -0.46 -0.84
C ALA A 150 3.95 0.20 -2.02
N GLY A 151 3.19 0.96 -2.78
CA GLY A 151 3.67 1.78 -3.90
C GLY A 151 3.83 3.25 -3.52
N GLY A 152 3.51 4.15 -4.47
CA GLY A 152 3.58 5.60 -4.33
C GLY A 152 3.76 6.30 -5.67
N PRO A 153 3.85 7.64 -5.67
CA PRO A 153 3.94 8.45 -6.90
C PRO A 153 5.11 8.09 -7.82
N HIS A 154 6.21 7.59 -7.26
CA HIS A 154 7.43 7.31 -8.02
C HIS A 154 7.55 5.84 -8.49
N CYS A 155 6.49 5.05 -8.35
CA CYS A 155 6.47 3.64 -8.77
C CYS A 155 6.70 3.43 -10.25
N LEU A 156 6.27 4.35 -11.10
CA LEU A 156 6.47 4.27 -12.54
C LEU A 156 7.95 4.04 -12.90
N LYS A 157 8.87 4.75 -12.26
CA LYS A 157 10.29 4.68 -12.51
C LYS A 157 11.01 3.71 -11.60
N TYR A 158 10.71 3.75 -10.32
CA TYR A 158 11.48 3.05 -9.30
C TYR A 158 10.88 1.72 -8.88
N GLY A 159 9.62 1.46 -9.25
CA GLY A 159 8.88 0.28 -8.81
C GLY A 159 8.32 0.41 -7.40
N VAL A 160 7.72 -0.67 -6.92
CA VAL A 160 7.09 -0.78 -5.61
C VAL A 160 8.05 -1.37 -4.58
N THR A 161 7.61 -1.56 -3.34
CA THR A 161 8.44 -2.00 -2.22
C THR A 161 9.23 -3.29 -2.53
N THR A 162 8.64 -4.28 -3.22
CA THR A 162 9.31 -5.55 -3.56
C THR A 162 10.59 -5.34 -4.38
N ASN A 163 10.67 -4.30 -5.22
CA ASN A 163 11.85 -3.99 -6.02
C ASN A 163 13.04 -3.49 -5.17
N HIS A 164 12.76 -3.11 -3.93
CA HIS A 164 13.74 -2.53 -3.00
C HIS A 164 14.01 -3.39 -1.77
N VAL A 165 13.34 -4.55 -1.63
CA VAL A 165 13.61 -5.50 -0.55
C VAL A 165 14.59 -6.56 -1.05
N LEU A 166 15.78 -6.59 -0.45
CA LEU A 166 16.84 -7.54 -0.75
C LEU A 166 16.76 -8.80 0.12
N GLY A 167 16.27 -8.67 1.34
CA GLY A 167 16.13 -9.79 2.26
C GLY A 167 15.25 -9.47 3.44
N LEU A 168 14.73 -10.51 4.07
CA LEU A 168 13.85 -10.43 5.23
C LEU A 168 14.31 -11.39 6.32
N GLU A 169 14.23 -10.97 7.56
CA GLU A 169 14.15 -11.85 8.72
C GLU A 169 12.70 -11.86 9.20
N MET A 170 12.10 -13.04 9.32
CA MET A 170 10.68 -13.17 9.62
C MET A 170 10.42 -14.30 10.60
N VAL A 171 9.52 -14.08 11.56
CA VAL A 171 8.95 -15.09 12.43
C VAL A 171 7.67 -15.62 11.81
N THR A 172 7.66 -16.90 11.42
CA THR A 172 6.51 -17.59 10.80
C THR A 172 5.39 -17.87 11.81
N GLY A 173 4.25 -18.36 11.35
CA GLY A 173 3.13 -18.81 12.21
C GLY A 173 3.50 -19.96 13.15
N THR A 174 4.58 -20.70 12.86
CA THR A 174 5.12 -21.73 13.79
C THR A 174 5.97 -21.13 14.90
N GLY A 175 6.36 -19.85 14.81
CA GLY A 175 7.31 -19.18 15.71
C GLY A 175 8.76 -19.44 15.35
N ASP A 176 9.02 -20.04 14.18
CA ASP A 176 10.37 -20.23 13.66
C ASP A 176 10.89 -18.96 13.01
N LEU A 177 12.19 -18.71 13.18
CA LEU A 177 12.87 -17.60 12.55
C LEU A 177 13.44 -18.05 11.19
N VAL A 178 12.98 -17.42 10.13
CA VAL A 178 13.49 -17.67 8.77
C VAL A 178 14.19 -16.44 8.21
N ARG A 179 15.19 -16.66 7.37
CA ARG A 179 15.91 -15.63 6.63
C ARG A 179 15.73 -15.86 5.14
N LEU A 180 15.15 -14.87 4.46
CA LEU A 180 14.81 -14.91 3.05
C LEU A 180 15.65 -13.88 2.31
N GLY A 181 16.31 -14.27 1.22
CA GLY A 181 17.17 -13.38 0.47
C GLY A 181 18.46 -13.00 1.21
N GLY A 182 18.96 -11.78 0.96
CA GLY A 182 20.18 -11.27 1.56
C GLY A 182 20.78 -10.12 0.74
N ARG A 183 22.02 -9.73 1.03
CA ARG A 183 22.70 -8.63 0.34
C ARG A 183 23.19 -8.98 -1.06
N ALA A 184 23.47 -10.27 -1.31
CA ALA A 184 23.92 -10.73 -2.61
C ALA A 184 22.82 -10.60 -3.65
N PRO A 185 23.12 -10.15 -4.89
CA PRO A 185 22.12 -10.01 -5.96
C PRO A 185 21.50 -11.35 -6.36
N ASP A 186 22.33 -12.39 -6.41
CA ASP A 186 21.91 -13.74 -6.78
C ASP A 186 21.32 -14.48 -5.56
N ARG A 187 20.16 -15.06 -5.77
CA ARG A 187 19.44 -15.83 -4.77
C ARG A 187 19.23 -17.24 -5.30
N PRO A 188 20.03 -18.24 -4.83
CA PRO A 188 19.81 -19.62 -5.24
C PRO A 188 18.47 -20.13 -4.69
N GLY A 189 17.75 -20.91 -5.48
CA GLY A 189 16.46 -21.48 -5.13
C GLY A 189 15.29 -20.57 -5.49
N TYR A 190 14.15 -20.77 -4.81
CA TYR A 190 12.93 -19.96 -5.05
C TYR A 190 13.05 -18.56 -4.50
N ASP A 191 12.43 -17.56 -5.14
CA ASP A 191 12.33 -16.20 -4.61
C ASP A 191 11.28 -16.13 -3.48
N LEU A 192 11.72 -16.55 -2.29
CA LEU A 192 10.89 -16.46 -1.10
C LEU A 192 10.76 -15.02 -0.57
N THR A 193 11.71 -14.14 -0.90
CA THR A 193 11.63 -12.72 -0.52
C THR A 193 10.48 -12.04 -1.25
N GLY A 194 10.42 -12.17 -2.58
CA GLY A 194 9.33 -11.65 -3.38
C GLY A 194 7.99 -12.30 -3.03
N THR A 195 8.00 -13.58 -2.63
CA THR A 195 6.81 -14.29 -2.15
C THR A 195 6.28 -13.73 -0.81
N ALA A 196 7.17 -13.32 0.10
CA ALA A 196 6.80 -12.83 1.43
C ALA A 196 6.38 -11.34 1.44
N VAL A 197 6.93 -10.51 0.53
CA VAL A 197 6.49 -9.13 0.33
C VAL A 197 5.06 -9.14 -0.22
N GLY A 198 4.17 -8.35 0.38
CA GLY A 198 2.75 -8.34 0.01
C GLY A 198 1.91 -9.45 0.67
N SER A 199 2.48 -10.22 1.60
CA SER A 199 1.74 -11.27 2.32
C SER A 199 0.78 -10.75 3.41
N GLU A 200 0.75 -9.46 3.66
CA GLU A 200 -0.13 -8.78 4.63
C GLU A 200 -0.09 -9.39 6.04
N GLY A 201 1.09 -9.90 6.43
CA GLY A 201 1.28 -10.53 7.74
C GLY A 201 0.63 -11.91 7.88
N THR A 202 0.12 -12.51 6.78
CA THR A 202 -0.50 -13.85 6.82
C THR A 202 0.53 -14.98 6.84
N PHE A 203 1.78 -14.71 6.51
CA PHE A 203 2.88 -15.67 6.57
C PHE A 203 3.65 -15.59 7.89
N GLY A 204 3.64 -14.43 8.54
CA GLY A 204 4.40 -14.18 9.76
C GLY A 204 4.65 -12.70 10.02
N LEU A 205 5.53 -12.42 10.97
CA LEU A 205 5.97 -11.09 11.34
C LEU A 205 7.40 -10.86 10.86
N VAL A 206 7.61 -9.86 10.03
CA VAL A 206 8.96 -9.40 9.65
C VAL A 206 9.61 -8.71 10.84
N THR A 207 10.87 -9.03 11.12
CA THR A 207 11.63 -8.50 12.28
C THR A 207 12.90 -7.73 11.87
N ALA A 208 13.43 -8.00 10.67
CA ALA A 208 14.47 -7.17 10.06
C ALA A 208 14.31 -7.18 8.52
N ILE A 209 14.68 -6.08 7.89
CA ILE A 209 14.52 -5.88 6.45
C ILE A 209 15.85 -5.37 5.88
N THR A 210 16.39 -6.06 4.89
CA THR A 210 17.50 -5.56 4.09
C THR A 210 16.91 -4.85 2.88
N VAL A 211 17.13 -3.55 2.78
CA VAL A 211 16.61 -2.71 1.71
C VAL A 211 17.70 -2.20 0.80
N ARG A 212 17.37 -1.99 -0.49
CA ARG A 212 18.21 -1.35 -1.47
C ARG A 212 18.16 0.17 -1.31
N LEU A 213 19.33 0.82 -1.42
CA LEU A 213 19.47 2.27 -1.45
C LEU A 213 19.83 2.72 -2.87
N LEU A 214 19.27 3.84 -3.29
CA LEU A 214 19.59 4.47 -4.56
C LEU A 214 20.37 5.74 -4.35
N HIS A 215 21.20 6.12 -5.33
CA HIS A 215 21.81 7.46 -5.37
C HIS A 215 20.74 8.51 -5.66
N ALA A 216 20.81 9.64 -4.98
CA ALA A 216 20.00 10.80 -5.30
C ALA A 216 20.26 11.23 -6.76
N PRO A 217 19.20 11.58 -7.51
CA PRO A 217 19.35 12.02 -8.90
C PRO A 217 20.15 13.35 -8.98
N GLU A 218 20.93 13.50 -10.06
CA GLU A 218 21.70 14.73 -10.30
C GLU A 218 20.79 15.95 -10.52
N ALA A 219 19.67 15.76 -11.18
CA ALA A 219 18.68 16.80 -11.47
C ALA A 219 17.27 16.27 -11.30
N VAL A 220 16.37 17.16 -10.87
CA VAL A 220 14.92 16.92 -10.82
C VAL A 220 14.24 18.09 -11.49
N LYS A 221 13.23 17.84 -12.32
CA LYS A 221 12.44 18.87 -12.98
C LYS A 221 10.94 18.50 -12.87
N THR A 222 10.17 19.39 -12.27
CA THR A 222 8.73 19.20 -12.07
C THR A 222 7.97 20.16 -12.95
N ALA A 223 7.04 19.65 -13.76
CA ALA A 223 6.18 20.42 -14.64
C ALA A 223 4.71 20.19 -14.27
N LEU A 224 3.89 21.22 -14.47
CA LEU A 224 2.44 21.19 -14.36
C LEU A 224 1.84 21.50 -15.74
N ALA A 225 1.11 20.54 -16.31
CA ALA A 225 0.32 20.73 -17.52
C ALA A 225 -1.17 20.74 -17.18
N THR A 226 -1.93 21.68 -17.77
CA THR A 226 -3.38 21.78 -17.59
C THR A 226 -4.09 21.38 -18.87
N PHE A 227 -5.26 20.73 -18.74
CA PHE A 227 -6.05 20.24 -19.87
C PHE A 227 -7.53 20.63 -19.69
N ALA A 228 -8.24 20.72 -20.81
CA ALA A 228 -9.67 20.96 -20.86
C ALA A 228 -10.50 19.68 -20.63
N SER A 229 -9.85 18.51 -20.57
CA SER A 229 -10.51 17.26 -20.20
C SER A 229 -9.51 16.24 -19.61
N ILE A 230 -10.03 15.37 -18.74
CA ILE A 230 -9.26 14.26 -18.16
C ILE A 230 -8.85 13.24 -19.24
N THR A 231 -9.65 13.12 -20.32
CA THR A 231 -9.34 12.24 -21.44
C THR A 231 -8.10 12.71 -22.20
N GLU A 232 -7.98 14.00 -22.53
CA GLU A 232 -6.79 14.58 -23.18
C GLU A 232 -5.54 14.42 -22.31
N ALA A 233 -5.65 14.67 -21.00
CA ALA A 233 -4.57 14.43 -20.06
C ALA A 233 -4.12 12.96 -20.07
N SER A 234 -5.07 12.00 -20.09
CA SER A 234 -4.80 10.56 -20.14
C SER A 234 -4.14 10.12 -21.46
N GLU A 235 -4.51 10.75 -22.57
CA GLU A 235 -3.86 10.52 -23.86
C GLU A 235 -2.42 11.06 -23.87
N ALA A 236 -2.17 12.21 -23.22
CA ALA A 236 -0.82 12.75 -23.07
C ALA A 236 0.07 11.78 -22.24
N VAL A 237 -0.43 11.22 -21.15
CA VAL A 237 0.27 10.18 -20.36
C VAL A 237 0.62 8.99 -21.24
N SER A 238 -0.36 8.46 -21.97
CA SER A 238 -0.15 7.29 -22.83
C SER A 238 0.93 7.55 -23.89
N GLU A 239 0.94 8.76 -24.49
CA GLU A 239 1.91 9.13 -25.51
C GLU A 239 3.30 9.39 -24.95
N ILE A 240 3.44 9.99 -23.76
CA ILE A 240 4.73 10.17 -23.06
C ILE A 240 5.42 8.83 -22.89
N ILE A 241 4.68 7.83 -22.38
CA ILE A 241 5.22 6.48 -22.17
C ILE A 241 5.51 5.78 -23.51
N ALA A 242 4.64 5.91 -24.50
CA ALA A 242 4.86 5.33 -25.84
C ALA A 242 6.08 5.93 -26.55
N ALA A 243 6.45 7.17 -26.22
CA ALA A 243 7.68 7.83 -26.71
C ALA A 243 8.96 7.31 -26.03
N GLY A 244 8.86 6.33 -25.13
CA GLY A 244 10.00 5.76 -24.39
C GLY A 244 10.51 6.67 -23.25
N ILE A 245 9.72 7.66 -22.82
CA ILE A 245 10.04 8.51 -21.67
C ILE A 245 9.42 7.86 -20.45
N VAL A 246 10.23 7.66 -19.39
CA VAL A 246 9.78 7.13 -18.10
C VAL A 246 10.01 8.21 -17.05
N PRO A 247 9.02 9.12 -16.82
CA PRO A 247 9.11 10.10 -15.76
C PRO A 247 9.27 9.45 -14.38
N ALA A 248 9.87 10.19 -13.44
CA ALA A 248 9.91 9.77 -12.05
C ALA A 248 8.49 9.66 -11.47
N ALA A 249 7.62 10.61 -11.83
CA ALA A 249 6.20 10.57 -11.49
C ALA A 249 5.32 11.19 -12.60
N LEU A 250 4.11 10.66 -12.75
CA LEU A 250 3.02 11.21 -13.57
C LEU A 250 1.72 11.13 -12.77
N GLU A 251 1.32 12.26 -12.19
CA GLU A 251 0.19 12.36 -11.29
C GLU A 251 -0.95 13.15 -11.92
N MET A 252 -2.17 12.65 -11.84
CA MET A 252 -3.33 13.31 -12.42
C MET A 252 -4.36 13.68 -11.35
N LEU A 253 -4.93 14.88 -11.49
CA LEU A 253 -5.99 15.40 -10.64
C LEU A 253 -7.10 15.98 -11.54
N ASP A 254 -8.37 15.69 -11.21
CA ASP A 254 -9.52 16.26 -11.90
C ASP A 254 -9.99 17.60 -11.29
N ALA A 255 -10.97 18.24 -11.93
CA ALA A 255 -11.51 19.51 -11.50
C ALA A 255 -12.07 19.48 -10.06
N ALA A 256 -12.70 18.37 -9.66
CA ALA A 256 -13.28 18.23 -8.33
C ALA A 256 -12.17 18.27 -7.25
N ILE A 257 -11.10 17.51 -7.46
CA ILE A 257 -9.93 17.48 -6.56
C ILE A 257 -9.19 18.83 -6.58
N ILE A 258 -9.00 19.44 -7.75
CA ILE A 258 -8.37 20.78 -7.87
C ILE A 258 -9.13 21.80 -7.04
N SER A 259 -10.46 21.83 -7.17
CA SER A 259 -11.33 22.72 -6.39
C SER A 259 -11.19 22.47 -4.88
N ALA A 260 -11.22 21.21 -4.44
CA ALA A 260 -11.08 20.84 -3.04
C ALA A 260 -9.72 21.28 -2.46
N ILE A 261 -8.62 21.04 -3.19
CA ILE A 261 -7.27 21.43 -2.79
C ILE A 261 -7.17 22.95 -2.67
N ASN A 262 -7.62 23.70 -3.69
CA ASN A 262 -7.56 25.16 -3.70
C ASN A 262 -8.40 25.76 -2.58
N ALA A 263 -9.56 25.18 -2.25
CA ALA A 263 -10.40 25.59 -1.12
C ALA A 263 -9.77 25.28 0.25
N SER A 264 -8.94 24.26 0.34
CA SER A 264 -8.31 23.82 1.61
C SER A 264 -6.97 24.49 1.89
N LEU A 265 -6.11 24.61 0.85
CA LEU A 265 -4.70 24.99 0.98
C LEU A 265 -4.37 26.35 0.37
N GLY A 266 -5.36 27.03 -0.23
CA GLY A 266 -5.13 28.19 -1.09
C GLY A 266 -4.85 27.79 -2.54
N LYS A 267 -4.77 28.78 -3.43
CA LYS A 267 -4.66 28.56 -4.87
C LYS A 267 -3.29 27.95 -5.25
N ILE A 268 -3.26 26.63 -5.39
CA ILE A 268 -2.07 25.87 -5.82
C ILE A 268 -2.16 25.56 -7.32
N TYR A 269 -3.32 25.12 -7.80
CA TYR A 269 -3.55 24.75 -9.18
C TYR A 269 -4.47 25.76 -9.89
N PRO A 270 -4.39 25.88 -11.23
CA PRO A 270 -5.29 26.76 -11.98
C PRO A 270 -6.75 26.33 -11.86
N ASP A 271 -7.65 27.26 -11.49
CA ASP A 271 -9.08 26.97 -11.25
C ASP A 271 -9.85 26.61 -12.54
N ALA A 272 -9.35 27.02 -13.71
CA ALA A 272 -10.00 26.78 -15.00
C ALA A 272 -9.60 25.46 -15.66
N ALA A 273 -8.82 24.62 -14.96
CA ALA A 273 -8.40 23.32 -15.49
C ALA A 273 -9.43 22.24 -15.15
N ASP A 274 -9.88 21.48 -16.14
CA ASP A 274 -10.68 20.27 -15.91
C ASP A 274 -9.81 19.09 -15.49
N ALA A 275 -8.53 19.11 -15.87
CA ALA A 275 -7.52 18.18 -15.36
C ALA A 275 -6.14 18.84 -15.29
N VAL A 276 -5.34 18.43 -14.33
CA VAL A 276 -3.91 18.75 -14.28
C VAL A 276 -3.08 17.47 -14.27
N LEU A 277 -1.94 17.55 -14.93
CA LEU A 277 -0.93 16.50 -14.92
C LEU A 277 0.34 17.07 -14.29
N LEU A 278 0.73 16.54 -13.12
CA LEU A 278 1.99 16.83 -12.46
C LEU A 278 3.02 15.82 -12.94
N ILE A 279 4.08 16.31 -13.58
CA ILE A 279 5.10 15.49 -14.26
C ILE A 279 6.43 15.75 -13.59
N GLU A 280 7.07 14.71 -13.08
CA GLU A 280 8.42 14.83 -12.53
C GLU A 280 9.40 13.98 -13.34
N LEU A 281 10.48 14.61 -13.76
CA LEU A 281 11.61 13.99 -14.46
C LEU A 281 12.83 14.08 -13.57
N ASP A 282 13.60 13.02 -13.44
CA ASP A 282 14.83 12.99 -12.68
C ASP A 282 15.90 12.10 -13.32
N GLY A 283 17.16 12.38 -13.00
CA GLY A 283 18.31 11.65 -13.51
C GLY A 283 19.48 12.56 -13.88
N PRO A 284 20.31 12.15 -14.87
CA PRO A 284 21.37 13.02 -15.41
C PRO A 284 20.81 14.30 -16.00
N ARG A 285 21.40 15.44 -15.70
CA ARG A 285 20.89 16.78 -16.08
C ARG A 285 20.56 16.90 -17.56
N ALA A 286 21.48 16.48 -18.44
CA ALA A 286 21.29 16.58 -19.89
C ALA A 286 20.10 15.74 -20.37
N GLU A 287 19.89 14.58 -19.75
CA GLU A 287 18.76 13.70 -20.09
C GLU A 287 17.43 14.31 -19.60
N VAL A 288 17.39 14.83 -18.37
CA VAL A 288 16.21 15.51 -17.82
C VAL A 288 15.79 16.70 -18.68
N GLU A 289 16.75 17.50 -19.17
CA GLU A 289 16.46 18.64 -20.05
C GLU A 289 15.87 18.19 -21.39
N ALA A 290 16.50 17.20 -22.04
CA ALA A 290 16.01 16.67 -23.31
C ALA A 290 14.63 16.00 -23.20
N GLN A 291 14.40 15.26 -22.10
CA GLN A 291 13.08 14.65 -21.83
C GLN A 291 12.02 15.72 -21.55
N ALA A 292 12.34 16.79 -20.82
CA ALA A 292 11.40 17.87 -20.52
C ALA A 292 10.89 18.56 -21.78
N GLU A 293 11.75 18.84 -22.77
CA GLU A 293 11.36 19.41 -24.04
C GLU A 293 10.41 18.49 -24.82
N ARG A 294 10.71 17.19 -24.87
CA ARG A 294 9.88 16.18 -25.53
C ARG A 294 8.52 16.05 -24.85
N VAL A 295 8.49 15.98 -23.52
CA VAL A 295 7.25 15.94 -22.73
C VAL A 295 6.41 17.18 -22.98
N ALA A 296 7.00 18.37 -22.97
CA ALA A 296 6.30 19.61 -23.27
C ALA A 296 5.69 19.62 -24.68
N ALA A 297 6.42 19.11 -25.67
CA ALA A 297 5.91 19.00 -27.05
C ALA A 297 4.72 18.03 -27.13
N ILE A 298 4.77 16.88 -26.41
CA ILE A 298 3.67 15.91 -26.36
C ILE A 298 2.44 16.55 -25.69
N CYS A 299 2.60 17.18 -24.52
CA CYS A 299 1.48 17.82 -23.81
C CYS A 299 0.78 18.87 -24.70
N ARG A 300 1.54 19.76 -25.37
CA ARG A 300 0.98 20.75 -26.28
C ARG A 300 0.23 20.10 -27.45
N ARG A 301 0.77 19.05 -28.06
CA ARG A 301 0.14 18.32 -29.16
C ARG A 301 -1.15 17.64 -28.73
N ARG A 302 -1.24 17.23 -27.44
CA ARG A 302 -2.42 16.61 -26.82
C ARG A 302 -3.38 17.60 -26.17
N GLY A 303 -3.27 18.89 -26.50
CA GLY A 303 -4.26 19.89 -26.09
C GLY A 303 -4.00 20.54 -24.74
N ALA A 304 -2.77 20.45 -24.20
CA ALA A 304 -2.48 21.18 -22.97
C ALA A 304 -2.72 22.68 -23.13
N VAL A 305 -3.60 23.23 -22.30
CA VAL A 305 -3.98 24.65 -22.27
C VAL A 305 -2.83 25.50 -21.74
N SER A 306 -2.13 24.98 -20.73
CA SER A 306 -0.92 25.60 -20.20
C SER A 306 0.10 24.54 -19.78
N LEU A 307 1.35 24.96 -19.75
CA LEU A 307 2.44 24.15 -19.20
C LEU A 307 3.44 25.08 -18.53
N SER A 308 3.67 24.84 -17.24
CA SER A 308 4.67 25.54 -16.45
C SER A 308 5.68 24.55 -15.85
N VAL A 309 6.88 25.01 -15.59
CA VAL A 309 7.93 24.25 -14.89
C VAL A 309 8.21 24.95 -13.59
N ALA A 310 8.26 24.22 -12.48
CA ALA A 310 8.61 24.79 -11.19
C ALA A 310 9.96 25.50 -11.25
N ALA A 311 9.97 26.77 -10.83
CA ALA A 311 11.14 27.63 -10.93
C ALA A 311 12.22 27.24 -9.91
N ASP A 312 11.80 26.72 -8.77
CA ASP A 312 12.67 26.33 -7.67
C ASP A 312 12.06 25.19 -6.82
N GLU A 313 12.80 24.78 -5.79
CA GLU A 313 12.37 23.71 -4.87
C GLU A 313 11.15 24.11 -4.03
N ALA A 314 10.93 25.40 -3.75
CA ALA A 314 9.77 25.86 -2.99
C ALA A 314 8.48 25.70 -3.81
N GLU A 315 8.50 26.06 -5.09
CA GLU A 315 7.37 25.86 -6.00
C GLU A 315 7.12 24.37 -6.24
N ARG A 316 8.20 23.59 -6.46
CA ARG A 316 8.11 22.13 -6.54
C ARG A 316 7.42 21.54 -5.30
N ALA A 317 7.88 21.90 -4.12
CA ALA A 317 7.32 21.40 -2.85
C ALA A 317 5.84 21.79 -2.69
N LEU A 318 5.43 22.98 -3.15
CA LEU A 318 4.04 23.43 -3.12
C LEU A 318 3.14 22.59 -4.03
N LEU A 319 3.56 22.31 -5.25
CA LEU A 319 2.83 21.44 -6.18
C LEU A 319 2.65 20.03 -5.60
N TRP A 320 3.73 19.46 -5.05
CA TRP A 320 3.66 18.15 -4.39
C TRP A 320 2.83 18.15 -3.11
N LYS A 321 2.82 19.25 -2.35
CA LYS A 321 1.95 19.40 -1.18
C LYS A 321 0.49 19.28 -1.59
N GLY A 322 0.06 20.00 -2.63
CA GLY A 322 -1.30 19.89 -3.15
C GLY A 322 -1.66 18.45 -3.51
N ARG A 323 -0.78 17.74 -4.23
CA ARG A 323 -1.00 16.33 -4.60
C ARG A 323 -1.08 15.39 -3.39
N LYS A 324 -0.20 15.54 -2.43
CA LYS A 324 -0.16 14.67 -1.23
C LYS A 324 -1.35 14.89 -0.29
N GLU A 325 -1.88 16.11 -0.22
CA GLU A 325 -3.01 16.45 0.65
C GLU A 325 -4.38 16.31 -0.06
N ALA A 326 -4.40 15.85 -1.31
CA ALA A 326 -5.61 15.73 -2.12
C ALA A 326 -6.72 14.90 -1.44
N ALA A 327 -6.39 13.71 -0.91
CA ALA A 327 -7.38 12.86 -0.23
C ALA A 327 -7.98 13.54 1.03
N GLY A 328 -7.16 14.28 1.79
CA GLY A 328 -7.63 15.05 2.94
C GLY A 328 -8.52 16.24 2.54
N ALA A 329 -8.24 16.86 1.39
CA ALA A 329 -9.01 17.99 0.88
C ALA A 329 -10.45 17.62 0.46
N VAL A 330 -10.70 16.34 0.10
CA VAL A 330 -12.04 15.85 -0.31
C VAL A 330 -13.10 16.06 0.76
N GLY A 331 -12.72 16.17 2.04
CA GLY A 331 -13.62 16.58 3.11
C GLY A 331 -14.30 17.94 2.91
N ARG A 332 -13.85 18.75 1.92
CA ARG A 332 -14.54 19.98 1.49
C ARG A 332 -15.66 19.72 0.49
N LEU A 333 -15.64 18.57 -0.17
CA LEU A 333 -16.66 18.20 -1.16
C LEU A 333 -17.79 17.39 -0.56
N THR A 334 -17.49 16.56 0.43
CA THR A 334 -18.43 15.57 0.97
C THR A 334 -18.13 15.20 2.41
N ALA A 335 -19.14 14.70 3.13
CA ALA A 335 -18.97 14.20 4.50
C ALA A 335 -18.19 12.89 4.56
N SER A 336 -18.38 12.01 3.56
CA SER A 336 -17.76 10.69 3.49
C SER A 336 -17.42 10.32 2.05
N TYR A 337 -16.45 9.43 1.85
CA TYR A 337 -16.12 8.88 0.53
C TYR A 337 -15.67 7.42 0.61
N LEU A 338 -15.90 6.68 -0.46
CA LEU A 338 -15.27 5.38 -0.70
C LEU A 338 -14.01 5.61 -1.55
N LEU A 339 -12.87 5.22 -1.05
CA LEU A 339 -11.62 5.23 -1.79
C LEU A 339 -11.40 3.88 -2.44
N GLN A 340 -11.32 3.85 -3.75
CA GLN A 340 -10.91 2.66 -4.50
C GLN A 340 -9.41 2.75 -4.82
N ASP A 341 -8.80 1.59 -5.02
CA ASP A 341 -7.42 1.42 -5.45
C ASP A 341 -7.40 0.28 -6.48
N ALA A 342 -7.74 0.60 -7.70
CA ALA A 342 -7.77 -0.35 -8.79
C ALA A 342 -6.72 0.03 -9.84
N VAL A 343 -6.27 -0.95 -10.61
CA VAL A 343 -5.28 -0.75 -11.67
C VAL A 343 -5.90 -1.12 -13.00
N VAL A 344 -5.52 -0.40 -14.04
CA VAL A 344 -5.74 -0.80 -15.42
C VAL A 344 -4.42 -0.76 -16.20
N PRO A 345 -4.25 -1.57 -17.26
CA PRO A 345 -3.15 -1.35 -18.20
C PRO A 345 -3.14 0.10 -18.67
N ARG A 346 -2.00 0.77 -18.67
CA ARG A 346 -1.87 2.21 -19.01
C ARG A 346 -2.56 2.62 -20.32
N SER A 347 -2.50 1.75 -21.32
CA SER A 347 -3.18 1.98 -22.61
C SER A 347 -4.70 2.00 -22.50
N LYS A 348 -5.27 1.54 -21.37
CA LYS A 348 -6.70 1.54 -21.07
C LYS A 348 -7.14 2.75 -20.24
N LEU A 349 -6.20 3.59 -19.82
CA LEU A 349 -6.49 4.76 -18.99
C LEU A 349 -7.56 5.68 -19.61
N PRO A 350 -7.48 6.10 -20.88
CA PRO A 350 -8.54 6.93 -21.48
C PRO A 350 -9.90 6.22 -21.54
N GLN A 351 -9.91 4.88 -21.65
CA GLN A 351 -11.14 4.09 -21.70
C GLN A 351 -11.81 4.03 -20.32
N ILE A 352 -11.05 3.74 -19.26
CA ILE A 352 -11.62 3.67 -17.91
C ILE A 352 -12.08 5.05 -17.42
N MET A 353 -11.42 6.15 -17.81
CA MET A 353 -11.88 7.50 -17.46
C MET A 353 -13.29 7.78 -18.02
N ARG A 354 -13.54 7.46 -19.28
CA ARG A 354 -14.88 7.60 -19.87
C ARG A 354 -15.93 6.69 -19.20
N GLU A 355 -15.54 5.47 -18.87
CA GLU A 355 -16.44 4.53 -18.15
C GLU A 355 -16.75 5.05 -16.74
N MET A 356 -15.78 5.63 -16.05
CA MET A 356 -15.94 6.22 -14.73
C MET A 356 -16.93 7.39 -14.75
N GLU A 357 -16.87 8.27 -15.75
CA GLU A 357 -17.86 9.34 -15.97
C GLU A 357 -19.28 8.76 -16.20
N ALA A 358 -19.38 7.70 -17.00
CA ALA A 358 -20.66 7.03 -17.26
C ALA A 358 -21.23 6.36 -15.99
N ILE A 359 -20.37 5.72 -15.18
CA ILE A 359 -20.75 5.11 -13.88
C ILE A 359 -21.21 6.21 -12.90
N ALA A 360 -20.48 7.32 -12.80
CA ALA A 360 -20.85 8.45 -11.96
C ALA A 360 -22.25 9.01 -12.32
N ALA A 361 -22.50 9.19 -13.61
CA ALA A 361 -23.81 9.66 -14.10
C ALA A 361 -24.93 8.64 -13.83
N ARG A 362 -24.69 7.34 -14.08
CA ARG A 362 -25.66 6.24 -13.90
C ARG A 362 -26.11 6.12 -12.46
N HIS A 363 -25.14 6.18 -11.51
CA HIS A 363 -25.41 6.05 -10.09
C HIS A 363 -25.71 7.39 -9.41
N ARG A 364 -25.61 8.52 -10.11
CA ARG A 364 -25.80 9.88 -9.55
C ARG A 364 -24.92 10.11 -8.34
N VAL A 365 -23.62 9.82 -8.48
CA VAL A 365 -22.59 10.06 -7.49
C VAL A 365 -21.52 10.98 -8.07
N THR A 366 -20.84 11.72 -7.20
CA THR A 366 -19.64 12.46 -7.59
C THR A 366 -18.44 11.54 -7.38
N ILE A 367 -17.60 11.41 -8.40
CA ILE A 367 -16.31 10.72 -8.31
C ILE A 367 -15.22 11.76 -8.51
N ALA A 368 -14.40 11.97 -7.51
CA ALA A 368 -13.25 12.86 -7.56
C ALA A 368 -11.99 12.01 -7.80
N ASN A 369 -11.12 12.43 -8.73
CA ASN A 369 -10.03 11.60 -9.19
C ASN A 369 -8.65 12.20 -8.91
N VAL A 370 -7.85 11.47 -8.15
CA VAL A 370 -6.44 11.74 -7.94
C VAL A 370 -5.67 10.43 -8.02
N PHE A 371 -4.73 10.26 -8.96
CA PHE A 371 -4.14 8.95 -9.20
C PHE A 371 -2.77 9.00 -9.87
N HIS A 372 -2.05 7.87 -9.79
CA HIS A 372 -0.77 7.64 -10.43
C HIS A 372 -1.01 7.29 -11.91
N ALA A 373 -1.12 8.31 -12.77
CA ALA A 373 -1.44 8.10 -14.17
C ALA A 373 -0.34 7.32 -14.92
N GLY A 374 0.89 7.41 -14.45
CA GLY A 374 2.05 6.78 -15.07
C GLY A 374 2.03 5.25 -15.09
N ASP A 375 1.51 4.62 -14.04
CA ASP A 375 1.42 3.16 -13.90
C ASP A 375 -0.01 2.60 -14.02
N GLY A 376 -1.01 3.48 -14.13
CA GLY A 376 -2.41 3.11 -14.28
C GLY A 376 -3.11 2.77 -12.97
N ASN A 377 -2.52 3.14 -11.84
CA ASN A 377 -3.13 2.97 -10.51
C ASN A 377 -4.07 4.12 -10.20
N LEU A 378 -5.36 3.80 -10.05
CA LEU A 378 -6.47 4.73 -9.90
C LEU A 378 -6.90 4.83 -8.45
N HIS A 379 -7.11 6.06 -7.96
CA HIS A 379 -7.66 6.33 -6.63
C HIS A 379 -8.92 7.20 -6.72
N PRO A 380 -10.00 6.70 -7.36
CA PRO A 380 -11.27 7.42 -7.37
C PRO A 380 -11.86 7.48 -5.97
N LEU A 381 -12.30 8.68 -5.58
CA LEU A 381 -12.99 8.95 -4.34
C LEU A 381 -14.48 9.15 -4.66
N ILE A 382 -15.28 8.14 -4.35
CA ILE A 382 -16.72 8.16 -4.60
C ILE A 382 -17.38 8.86 -3.41
N CYS A 383 -17.83 10.09 -3.63
CA CYS A 383 -18.36 10.97 -2.61
C CYS A 383 -19.81 10.60 -2.25
N TYR A 384 -20.16 10.65 -0.95
CA TYR A 384 -21.53 10.45 -0.44
C TYR A 384 -21.70 11.06 0.95
N ASP A 385 -22.96 11.26 1.36
CA ASP A 385 -23.32 11.57 2.74
C ASP A 385 -23.68 10.26 3.47
N ASP A 386 -22.92 9.87 4.48
CA ASP A 386 -23.12 8.63 5.26
C ASP A 386 -24.39 8.63 6.09
N ARG A 387 -25.01 9.80 6.30
CA ARG A 387 -26.33 9.95 6.93
C ARG A 387 -27.47 9.64 5.96
N ASN A 388 -27.18 9.54 4.66
CA ASN A 388 -28.14 9.22 3.60
C ASN A 388 -27.91 7.79 3.11
N ALA A 389 -28.75 6.87 3.57
CA ALA A 389 -28.62 5.44 3.22
C ALA A 389 -28.72 5.18 1.69
N ASP A 390 -29.51 5.96 0.95
CA ASP A 390 -29.61 5.82 -0.51
C ASP A 390 -28.31 6.23 -1.20
N GLU A 391 -27.67 7.31 -0.75
CA GLU A 391 -26.36 7.73 -1.28
C GLU A 391 -25.29 6.69 -1.02
N LEU A 392 -25.22 6.15 0.19
CA LEU A 392 -24.29 5.09 0.55
C LEU A 392 -24.47 3.87 -0.37
N GLU A 393 -25.71 3.43 -0.61
CA GLU A 393 -25.97 2.27 -1.48
C GLU A 393 -25.64 2.56 -2.95
N ARG A 394 -25.88 3.78 -3.43
CA ARG A 394 -25.47 4.20 -4.78
C ARG A 394 -23.93 4.24 -4.92
N ALA A 395 -23.26 4.77 -3.91
CA ALA A 395 -21.78 4.81 -3.88
C ALA A 395 -21.16 3.40 -3.86
N LYS A 396 -21.73 2.46 -3.08
CA LYS A 396 -21.29 1.06 -3.07
C LYS A 396 -21.45 0.38 -4.43
N ARG A 397 -22.61 0.57 -5.09
CA ARG A 397 -22.86 0.02 -6.43
C ARG A 397 -21.92 0.61 -7.47
N ALA A 398 -21.69 1.92 -7.43
CA ALA A 398 -20.73 2.58 -8.30
C ALA A 398 -19.29 2.03 -8.10
N ASN A 399 -18.89 1.83 -6.84
CA ASN A 399 -17.60 1.27 -6.47
C ASN A 399 -17.42 -0.17 -6.99
N GLU A 400 -18.43 -1.01 -6.86
CA GLU A 400 -18.41 -2.39 -7.35
C GLU A 400 -18.38 -2.43 -8.90
N GLU A 401 -19.19 -1.60 -9.56
CA GLU A 401 -19.21 -1.52 -11.02
C GLU A 401 -17.88 -1.02 -11.58
N LEU A 402 -17.27 -0.02 -10.95
CA LEU A 402 -15.96 0.49 -11.34
C LEU A 402 -14.86 -0.57 -11.20
N LEU A 403 -14.85 -1.31 -10.10
CA LEU A 403 -13.89 -2.40 -9.91
C LEU A 403 -14.04 -3.48 -10.99
N ASN A 404 -15.28 -3.88 -11.31
CA ASN A 404 -15.55 -4.83 -12.38
C ASN A 404 -15.10 -4.32 -13.75
N ALA A 405 -15.29 -3.03 -14.03
CA ALA A 405 -14.82 -2.41 -15.26
C ALA A 405 -13.28 -2.44 -15.37
N CYS A 406 -12.56 -2.15 -14.28
CA CYS A 406 -11.10 -2.24 -14.23
C CYS A 406 -10.61 -3.67 -14.51
N ILE A 407 -11.22 -4.67 -13.87
CA ILE A 407 -10.85 -6.09 -14.07
C ILE A 407 -11.15 -6.54 -15.51
N ALA A 408 -12.30 -6.13 -16.08
CA ALA A 408 -12.66 -6.45 -17.45
C ALA A 408 -11.69 -5.87 -18.48
N LEU A 409 -11.00 -4.78 -18.15
CA LEU A 409 -9.94 -4.18 -18.95
C LEU A 409 -8.56 -4.83 -18.77
N GLY A 410 -8.47 -5.92 -17.99
CA GLY A 410 -7.22 -6.61 -17.69
C GLY A 410 -6.45 -5.99 -16.53
N GLY A 411 -7.14 -5.30 -15.65
CA GLY A 411 -6.61 -4.68 -14.45
C GLY A 411 -6.59 -5.60 -13.23
N SER A 412 -6.44 -4.99 -12.04
CA SER A 412 -6.34 -5.69 -10.75
C SER A 412 -7.25 -5.05 -9.69
N VAL A 413 -7.67 -5.86 -8.70
CA VAL A 413 -8.49 -5.42 -7.56
C VAL A 413 -7.76 -4.43 -6.65
N THR A 414 -6.45 -4.39 -6.69
CA THR A 414 -5.61 -3.48 -5.90
C THR A 414 -4.36 -3.10 -6.69
N GLY A 415 -3.92 -1.85 -6.55
CA GLY A 415 -2.67 -1.35 -7.11
C GLY A 415 -1.54 -1.36 -6.08
N GLU A 416 -1.78 -0.74 -4.92
CA GLU A 416 -0.74 -0.53 -3.92
C GLU A 416 -1.22 -0.70 -2.47
N HIS A 417 -2.53 -0.61 -2.20
CA HIS A 417 -3.05 -0.66 -0.84
C HIS A 417 -3.07 -2.08 -0.27
N GLY A 418 -3.15 -3.11 -1.12
CA GLY A 418 -3.35 -4.50 -0.76
C GLY A 418 -4.83 -4.90 -0.75
N VAL A 419 -5.12 -6.08 -0.22
CA VAL A 419 -6.43 -6.73 -0.23
C VAL A 419 -7.13 -6.64 1.14
N GLY A 420 -6.43 -6.98 2.21
CA GLY A 420 -6.91 -6.93 3.59
C GLY A 420 -8.22 -7.66 3.85
N LEU A 421 -9.06 -7.05 4.68
CA LEU A 421 -10.45 -7.47 4.91
C LEU A 421 -11.39 -6.98 3.80
N ASP A 422 -11.11 -5.80 3.26
CA ASP A 422 -12.05 -5.08 2.39
C ASP A 422 -12.23 -5.77 1.04
N LYS A 423 -11.13 -6.14 0.40
CA LYS A 423 -11.11 -6.64 -0.98
C LYS A 423 -10.99 -8.15 -1.11
N ALA A 424 -10.82 -8.89 0.00
CA ALA A 424 -10.70 -10.35 -0.04
C ALA A 424 -11.86 -11.04 -0.79
N LYS A 425 -13.08 -10.55 -0.62
CA LYS A 425 -14.28 -11.02 -1.32
C LYS A 425 -14.24 -10.81 -2.84
N ASN A 426 -13.41 -9.88 -3.33
CA ASN A 426 -13.31 -9.52 -4.75
C ASN A 426 -12.22 -10.33 -5.49
N LEU A 427 -11.33 -11.04 -4.79
CA LEU A 427 -10.30 -11.85 -5.44
C LEU A 427 -10.84 -12.87 -6.45
N PRO A 428 -12.01 -13.54 -6.22
CA PRO A 428 -12.61 -14.44 -7.20
C PRO A 428 -12.99 -13.79 -8.53
N LEU A 429 -13.06 -12.45 -8.62
CA LEU A 429 -13.26 -11.74 -9.87
C LEU A 429 -12.02 -11.80 -10.77
N GLN A 430 -10.83 -11.97 -10.17
CA GLN A 430 -9.54 -11.96 -10.85
C GLN A 430 -8.90 -13.35 -10.94
N TYR A 431 -9.13 -14.20 -9.95
CA TYR A 431 -8.47 -15.49 -9.81
C TYR A 431 -9.48 -16.63 -9.78
N GLY A 432 -9.18 -17.72 -10.50
CA GLY A 432 -9.97 -18.95 -10.45
C GLY A 432 -9.71 -19.77 -9.18
N ASP A 433 -10.55 -20.80 -8.98
CA ASP A 433 -10.47 -21.69 -7.81
C ASP A 433 -9.09 -22.37 -7.68
N ALA A 434 -8.45 -22.74 -8.79
CA ALA A 434 -7.14 -23.36 -8.78
C ALA A 434 -6.08 -22.40 -8.22
N ASP A 435 -6.13 -21.12 -8.63
CA ASP A 435 -5.19 -20.09 -8.20
C ASP A 435 -5.38 -19.79 -6.71
N LEU A 436 -6.61 -19.59 -6.26
CA LEU A 436 -6.95 -19.36 -4.87
C LEU A 436 -6.53 -20.54 -3.98
N ASN A 437 -6.76 -21.77 -4.44
CA ASN A 437 -6.33 -22.98 -3.73
C ASN A 437 -4.80 -23.06 -3.62
N PHE A 438 -4.07 -22.61 -4.65
CA PHE A 438 -2.61 -22.54 -4.59
C PHE A 438 -2.14 -21.53 -3.55
N MET A 439 -2.74 -20.32 -3.51
CA MET A 439 -2.46 -19.29 -2.51
C MET A 439 -2.74 -19.78 -1.09
N PHE A 440 -3.85 -20.49 -0.86
CA PHE A 440 -4.16 -21.10 0.45
C PHE A 440 -3.11 -22.16 0.87
N ARG A 441 -2.64 -22.98 -0.08
CA ARG A 441 -1.58 -23.97 0.21
C ARG A 441 -0.27 -23.29 0.56
N LEU A 442 0.09 -22.23 -0.19
CA LEU A 442 1.28 -21.44 0.09
C LEU A 442 1.24 -20.81 1.49
N ARG A 443 0.11 -20.19 1.86
CA ARG A 443 -0.10 -19.66 3.21
C ARG A 443 0.17 -20.72 4.28
N ARG A 444 -0.31 -21.95 4.09
CA ARG A 444 -0.11 -23.04 5.06
C ARG A 444 1.33 -23.50 5.24
N VAL A 445 2.20 -23.24 4.29
CA VAL A 445 3.64 -23.51 4.45
C VAL A 445 4.22 -22.66 5.57
N PHE A 446 3.79 -21.39 5.66
CA PHE A 446 4.27 -20.44 6.66
C PHE A 446 3.43 -20.43 7.94
N ASP A 447 2.15 -20.70 7.83
CA ASP A 447 1.16 -20.66 8.92
C ASP A 447 0.23 -21.88 8.85
N PRO A 448 0.73 -23.07 9.27
CA PRO A 448 -0.05 -24.33 9.16
C PRO A 448 -1.30 -24.34 10.03
N ASP A 449 -1.30 -23.62 11.15
CA ASP A 449 -2.39 -23.57 12.10
C ASP A 449 -3.38 -22.42 11.83
N GLY A 450 -3.07 -21.52 10.89
CA GLY A 450 -3.95 -20.42 10.46
C GLY A 450 -4.12 -19.31 11.49
N ILE A 451 -3.14 -19.13 12.37
CA ILE A 451 -3.20 -18.12 13.44
C ILE A 451 -2.78 -16.72 12.99
N MET A 452 -1.97 -16.63 11.91
CA MET A 452 -1.41 -15.36 11.44
C MET A 452 -2.42 -14.56 10.63
N ASN A 453 -2.74 -13.39 11.13
CA ASN A 453 -3.63 -12.39 10.50
C ASN A 453 -4.87 -13.04 9.85
N PRO A 454 -5.71 -13.75 10.59
CA PRO A 454 -6.83 -14.49 10.03
C PRO A 454 -7.83 -13.58 9.30
N ASP A 455 -8.53 -14.13 8.31
CA ASP A 455 -9.55 -13.46 7.48
C ASP A 455 -9.01 -12.35 6.56
N LYS A 456 -7.69 -12.19 6.43
CA LYS A 456 -7.08 -11.20 5.54
C LYS A 456 -6.53 -11.84 4.28
N LEU A 457 -6.40 -11.05 3.23
CA LEU A 457 -5.81 -11.34 1.94
C LEU A 457 -6.63 -12.34 1.12
N LEU A 458 -6.98 -13.50 1.64
CA LEU A 458 -7.73 -14.53 0.93
C LEU A 458 -9.19 -14.56 1.39
N PRO A 459 -10.15 -14.88 0.49
CA PRO A 459 -11.55 -14.89 0.84
C PRO A 459 -11.82 -15.92 1.96
N SER A 460 -12.50 -15.47 3.02
CA SER A 460 -13.03 -16.34 4.05
C SER A 460 -14.32 -16.95 3.54
N HIS A 461 -14.23 -18.17 3.04
CA HIS A 461 -15.32 -19.05 2.61
C HIS A 461 -16.78 -18.53 2.50
N PRO A 462 -17.62 -18.95 1.51
CA PRO A 462 -17.72 -20.31 0.97
C PRO A 462 -17.82 -20.42 -0.57
N ALA A 463 -17.00 -19.73 -1.34
CA ALA A 463 -16.90 -20.07 -2.76
C ALA A 463 -16.12 -21.39 -2.98
N CYS A 464 -15.28 -21.77 -2.02
CA CYS A 464 -14.74 -23.13 -1.91
C CYS A 464 -15.68 -23.95 -1.03
N GLY A 465 -16.59 -24.71 -1.63
CA GLY A 465 -17.65 -25.43 -0.95
C GLY A 465 -17.27 -26.10 0.37
N GLU A 466 -18.23 -26.33 1.25
CA GLU A 466 -18.11 -26.94 2.59
C GLU A 466 -17.28 -28.25 2.67
N GLY A 467 -16.64 -28.66 1.58
CA GLY A 467 -15.86 -29.88 1.43
C GLY A 467 -14.37 -29.79 1.71
N PHE A 468 -13.75 -28.59 1.87
CA PHE A 468 -12.32 -28.51 2.08
C PHE A 468 -11.94 -28.36 3.56
N ARG A 469 -12.32 -29.31 4.40
CA ARG A 469 -11.50 -29.70 5.55
C ARG A 469 -10.40 -30.61 4.98
N PRO A 470 -9.12 -30.19 4.94
CA PRO A 470 -8.08 -31.14 4.57
C PRO A 470 -8.10 -32.24 5.62
N LYS A 471 -8.40 -33.47 5.20
CA LYS A 471 -7.95 -34.63 5.97
C LYS A 471 -6.45 -34.42 6.13
N ARG A 472 -5.95 -34.33 7.37
CA ARG A 472 -4.50 -34.32 7.62
C ARG A 472 -3.94 -35.46 6.76
N PRO A 473 -2.95 -35.20 5.87
CA PRO A 473 -2.26 -36.29 5.25
C PRO A 473 -1.64 -37.07 6.40
N VAL A 474 -2.06 -38.30 6.57
CA VAL A 474 -1.35 -39.26 7.42
C VAL A 474 -0.08 -39.54 6.63
N LEU A 475 0.97 -38.78 6.94
CA LEU A 475 2.31 -39.07 6.43
C LEU A 475 2.69 -40.43 6.99
N PRO A 476 3.19 -41.37 6.14
CA PRO A 476 3.72 -42.63 6.62
C PRO A 476 4.83 -42.34 7.66
N ALA A 477 4.86 -43.12 8.72
CA ALA A 477 5.90 -43.02 9.72
C ALA A 477 7.28 -43.15 9.03
N GLY A 478 8.10 -42.07 9.08
CA GLY A 478 9.42 -42.03 8.45
C GLY A 478 9.57 -41.09 7.25
N ALA A 479 8.57 -40.34 6.83
CA ALA A 479 8.75 -39.30 5.83
C ALA A 479 9.37 -38.04 6.49
N TRP A 480 10.61 -37.76 6.18
CA TRP A 480 11.29 -36.50 6.51
C TRP A 480 11.05 -35.47 5.37
N ILE A 481 10.56 -34.31 5.73
CA ILE A 481 10.60 -33.09 4.91
C ILE A 481 11.64 -32.15 5.53
#